data_c6de1478e09d7221c26aeb0dee850e18
#
_entry.id   c6de1478e09d7221c26aeb0dee850e18
#
_cell.length_a   1.000
_cell.length_b   1.000
_cell.length_c   1.000
_cell.angle_alpha   90.00
_cell.angle_beta   90.00
_cell.angle_gamma   90.00
#
_symmetry.space_group_name_H-M   'P 1'
#
loop_
_entity.id
_entity.type
_entity.pdbx_description
1 polymer ?
#
loop_
_entity_poly.entity_id
_entity_poly.type
_entity_poly.pdbx_seq_one_letter_code
_entity_poly.pdbx_strand_id
1 'polypeptide(L)'
;MNGKLISIVLLVIAVSLVAAGCTETGSSTGSKDNEKLIKGTWITAQVNTDQISIPAKSVDDNTNVHFKVKTDIGELSVMAYRFDNKVFVRSNVCPPCNSIGFSLKNDTLVCDSCGTVFDAVTGKGVEGGCVGYPKESIPYTVSDGKITMKLHDVVAAHKKTIEPD
;
A
#
# COMPACT_ATOMS: atom_id res chain seq x y z
N MET A 1 -64.22 36.75 -10.12
CA MET A 1 -64.50 37.74 -11.20
C MET A 1 -63.38 37.67 -12.19
N ASN A 2 -63.72 37.16 -13.36
CA ASN A 2 -63.23 37.53 -14.68
C ASN A 2 -61.79 37.33 -14.96
N GLY A 3 -61.37 36.57 -15.88
CA GLY A 3 -61.99 36.09 -17.10
C GLY A 3 -61.01 36.21 -18.26
N LYS A 4 -61.07 35.21 -19.15
CA LYS A 4 -60.66 35.19 -20.57
C LYS A 4 -59.20 34.80 -20.84
N LEU A 5 -58.95 33.56 -21.32
CA LEU A 5 -59.27 33.04 -22.66
C LEU A 5 -58.74 33.87 -23.82
N ILE A 6 -57.91 33.29 -24.61
CA ILE A 6 -57.79 33.29 -26.09
C ILE A 6 -56.43 32.71 -26.44
N SER A 7 -56.29 31.55 -26.93
CA SER A 7 -56.70 30.91 -28.19
C SER A 7 -55.62 30.98 -29.28
N ILE A 8 -55.08 29.78 -29.58
CA ILE A 8 -54.74 29.23 -30.91
C ILE A 8 -53.75 30.01 -31.78
N VAL A 9 -52.71 29.38 -32.23
CA VAL A 9 -52.46 29.05 -33.64
C VAL A 9 -51.43 27.94 -33.75
N LEU A 10 -51.86 26.89 -34.41
CA LEU A 10 -51.03 25.81 -35.01
C LEU A 10 -50.06 26.40 -36.05
N LEU A 11 -48.81 25.90 -36.07
CA LEU A 11 -48.13 25.72 -37.35
C LEU A 11 -47.24 24.48 -37.26
N VAL A 12 -47.65 23.47 -37.98
CA VAL A 12 -46.94 22.25 -38.29
C VAL A 12 -45.88 22.56 -39.36
N ILE A 13 -44.64 22.33 -39.12
CA ILE A 13 -43.67 22.13 -40.16
C ILE A 13 -42.82 20.88 -39.78
N ALA A 14 -43.15 19.80 -40.46
CA ALA A 14 -42.31 18.60 -40.54
C ALA A 14 -41.10 18.90 -41.42
N VAL A 15 -39.90 18.73 -40.90
CA VAL A 15 -38.69 18.55 -41.69
C VAL A 15 -37.98 17.32 -41.18
N SER A 16 -38.12 16.28 -41.96
CA SER A 16 -37.36 15.04 -41.84
C SER A 16 -35.94 15.28 -42.29
N LEU A 17 -34.97 15.16 -41.40
CA LEU A 17 -33.58 14.93 -41.76
C LEU A 17 -33.10 13.66 -41.09
N VAL A 18 -32.94 12.66 -41.93
CA VAL A 18 -32.20 11.43 -41.68
C VAL A 18 -30.75 11.82 -41.55
N ALA A 19 -30.17 11.70 -40.38
CA ALA A 19 -28.75 11.72 -40.20
C ALA A 19 -28.28 10.34 -39.66
N ALA A 20 -27.45 9.72 -40.45
CA ALA A 20 -26.84 8.41 -40.25
C ALA A 20 -26.22 8.30 -38.83
N GLY A 21 -26.63 7.27 -38.13
CA GLY A 21 -26.01 6.89 -36.87
C GLY A 21 -24.57 6.43 -37.05
N CYS A 22 -23.64 7.19 -36.53
CA CYS A 22 -22.36 6.63 -36.17
C CYS A 22 -22.54 5.91 -34.82
N THR A 23 -22.55 4.60 -34.85
CA THR A 23 -22.34 3.77 -33.68
C THR A 23 -20.91 4.00 -33.23
N GLU A 24 -20.71 4.96 -32.32
CA GLU A 24 -19.50 4.97 -31.51
C GLU A 24 -19.56 3.75 -30.59
N THR A 25 -18.82 2.74 -30.99
CA THR A 25 -18.41 1.66 -30.09
C THR A 25 -17.61 2.31 -28.97
N GLY A 26 -18.29 2.57 -27.86
CA GLY A 26 -17.67 3.03 -26.63
C GLY A 26 -16.67 1.98 -26.19
N SER A 27 -15.42 2.15 -26.58
CA SER A 27 -14.29 1.51 -25.93
C SER A 27 -14.33 1.97 -24.49
N SER A 28 -14.82 1.12 -23.59
CA SER A 28 -14.65 1.29 -22.16
C SER A 28 -13.13 1.23 -21.89
N THR A 29 -12.51 2.39 -22.01
CA THR A 29 -11.20 2.61 -21.44
C THR A 29 -11.37 2.42 -19.94
N GLY A 30 -11.01 1.23 -19.46
CA GLY A 30 -10.96 0.94 -18.03
C GLY A 30 -10.20 2.08 -17.37
N SER A 31 -10.87 2.77 -16.46
CA SER A 31 -10.23 3.69 -15.54
C SER A 31 -9.07 2.93 -14.93
N LYS A 32 -7.84 3.28 -15.31
CA LYS A 32 -6.68 2.97 -14.48
C LYS A 32 -6.94 3.75 -13.21
N ASP A 33 -7.55 3.07 -12.25
CA ASP A 33 -7.63 3.59 -10.89
C ASP A 33 -6.22 4.07 -10.57
N ASN A 34 -6.11 5.34 -10.17
CA ASN A 34 -4.88 5.91 -9.64
C ASN A 34 -4.62 5.23 -8.29
N GLU A 35 -4.17 3.98 -8.35
CA GLU A 35 -3.85 3.16 -7.19
C GLU A 35 -2.79 3.90 -6.38
N LYS A 36 -3.22 4.42 -5.24
CA LYS A 36 -2.39 5.25 -4.38
C LYS A 36 -1.22 4.45 -3.83
N LEU A 37 -0.02 4.81 -4.24
CA LEU A 37 1.22 4.28 -3.67
C LEU A 37 1.49 4.98 -2.33
N ILE A 38 1.49 4.22 -1.22
CA ILE A 38 1.72 4.73 0.12
C ILE A 38 3.18 4.46 0.49
N LYS A 39 4.01 5.49 0.38
CA LYS A 39 5.43 5.42 0.76
C LYS A 39 5.59 5.24 2.27
N GLY A 40 6.66 4.57 2.67
CA GLY A 40 7.01 4.42 4.09
C GLY A 40 7.44 5.75 4.72
N THR A 41 6.81 6.11 5.84
CA THR A 41 7.24 7.24 6.68
C THR A 41 8.28 6.75 7.68
N TRP A 42 9.47 7.36 7.69
CA TRP A 42 10.52 7.03 8.64
C TRP A 42 10.20 7.59 10.02
N ILE A 43 10.23 6.73 11.03
CA ILE A 43 10.01 7.07 12.44
C ILE A 43 11.16 6.56 13.30
N THR A 44 11.23 7.03 14.55
CA THR A 44 12.20 6.55 15.54
C THR A 44 11.56 5.49 16.42
N ALA A 45 12.19 4.30 16.49
CA ALA A 45 11.80 3.27 17.44
C ALA A 45 12.47 3.50 18.80
N GLN A 46 11.79 3.11 19.88
CA GLN A 46 12.37 3.02 21.21
C GLN A 46 12.97 1.61 21.41
N VAL A 47 14.22 1.54 21.84
CA VAL A 47 14.92 0.28 22.11
C VAL A 47 15.28 0.23 23.58
N ASN A 48 14.79 -0.80 24.28
CA ASN A 48 15.10 -1.06 25.69
C ASN A 48 15.62 -2.50 25.80
N THR A 49 16.89 -2.66 26.12
CA THR A 49 17.56 -3.96 26.28
C THR A 49 17.32 -4.89 25.08
N ASP A 50 16.28 -5.72 25.13
CA ASP A 50 15.92 -6.74 24.12
C ASP A 50 14.56 -6.45 23.44
N GLN A 51 13.92 -5.32 23.77
CA GLN A 51 12.61 -4.93 23.26
C GLN A 51 12.69 -3.67 22.41
N ILE A 52 11.98 -3.69 21.31
CA ILE A 52 11.80 -2.58 20.38
C ILE A 52 10.34 -2.22 20.37
N SER A 53 10.02 -0.92 20.51
CA SER A 53 8.64 -0.47 20.43
C SER A 53 8.49 0.78 19.56
N ILE A 54 7.35 0.85 18.89
CA ILE A 54 6.88 2.03 18.16
C ILE A 54 5.45 2.38 18.60
N PRO A 55 5.02 3.64 18.51
CA PRO A 55 3.63 4.00 18.78
C PRO A 55 2.71 3.34 17.74
N ALA A 56 1.66 2.64 18.17
CA ALA A 56 0.66 2.07 17.25
C ALA A 56 0.01 3.17 16.42
N LYS A 57 -0.23 4.34 17.02
CA LYS A 57 -0.74 5.53 16.33
C LYS A 57 0.11 5.95 15.13
N SER A 58 1.42 5.73 15.15
CA SER A 58 2.26 6.05 13.98
C SER A 58 1.88 5.24 12.74
N VAL A 59 1.50 3.97 12.93
CA VAL A 59 1.01 3.11 11.83
C VAL A 59 -0.40 3.52 11.41
N ASP A 60 -1.25 3.90 12.37
CA ASP A 60 -2.61 4.35 12.09
C ASP A 60 -2.63 5.65 11.26
N ASP A 61 -1.77 6.61 11.62
CA ASP A 61 -1.69 7.92 10.96
C ASP A 61 -1.04 7.85 9.57
N ASN A 62 -0.04 6.99 9.37
CA ASN A 62 0.77 6.95 8.14
C ASN A 62 0.48 5.75 7.25
N THR A 63 -0.24 4.75 7.73
CA THR A 63 -0.51 3.47 7.06
C THR A 63 0.74 2.60 6.86
N ASN A 64 1.88 3.19 6.51
CA ASN A 64 3.15 2.51 6.27
C ASN A 64 4.29 3.30 6.94
N VAL A 65 4.99 2.68 7.89
CA VAL A 65 6.11 3.28 8.61
C VAL A 65 7.34 2.41 8.52
N HIS A 66 8.51 3.06 8.47
CA HIS A 66 9.82 2.44 8.48
C HIS A 66 10.61 2.93 9.68
N PHE A 67 11.44 2.08 10.24
CA PHE A 67 12.33 2.44 11.35
C PHE A 67 13.60 1.58 11.34
N LYS A 68 14.62 2.07 12.00
CA LYS A 68 15.92 1.41 12.11
C LYS A 68 16.16 0.93 13.52
N VAL A 69 16.84 -0.19 13.66
CA VAL A 69 17.19 -0.85 14.91
C VAL A 69 18.67 -1.17 14.90
N LYS A 70 19.41 -0.65 15.88
CA LYS A 70 20.81 -1.01 16.09
C LYS A 70 20.90 -2.39 16.76
N THR A 71 21.71 -3.27 16.20
CA THR A 71 21.94 -4.63 16.69
C THR A 71 23.42 -4.93 16.70
N ASP A 72 23.81 -6.10 17.25
CA ASP A 72 25.18 -6.64 17.22
C ASP A 72 25.69 -6.97 15.81
N ILE A 73 24.76 -7.23 14.86
CA ILE A 73 25.11 -7.50 13.46
C ILE A 73 25.00 -6.26 12.55
N GLY A 74 24.74 -5.08 13.12
CA GLY A 74 24.61 -3.83 12.39
C GLY A 74 23.26 -3.14 12.57
N GLU A 75 23.01 -2.10 11.79
CA GLU A 75 21.74 -1.38 11.78
C GLU A 75 20.77 -2.08 10.81
N LEU A 76 19.68 -2.61 11.34
CA LEU A 76 18.64 -3.30 10.59
C LEU A 76 17.44 -2.37 10.34
N SER A 77 16.81 -2.52 9.19
CA SER A 77 15.59 -1.81 8.83
C SER A 77 14.36 -2.69 8.98
N VAL A 78 13.32 -2.13 9.54
CA VAL A 78 12.02 -2.77 9.79
C VAL A 78 10.92 -1.90 9.21
N MET A 79 9.88 -2.51 8.66
CA MET A 79 8.65 -1.84 8.25
C MET A 79 7.47 -2.35 9.06
N ALA A 80 6.54 -1.46 9.36
CA ALA A 80 5.23 -1.79 9.90
C ALA A 80 4.15 -1.06 9.10
N TYR A 81 3.12 -1.79 8.68
CA TYR A 81 2.06 -1.22 7.87
C TYR A 81 0.70 -1.80 8.22
N ARG A 82 -0.34 -1.06 7.89
CA ARG A 82 -1.74 -1.49 8.04
C ARG A 82 -2.31 -1.89 6.69
N PHE A 83 -2.82 -3.09 6.62
CA PHE A 83 -3.59 -3.59 5.49
C PHE A 83 -4.76 -4.44 6.02
N ASP A 84 -5.95 -4.28 5.46
CA ASP A 84 -7.18 -5.00 5.85
C ASP A 84 -7.40 -4.99 7.38
N ASN A 85 -7.32 -3.81 8.00
CA ASN A 85 -7.46 -3.58 9.44
C ASN A 85 -6.46 -4.35 10.34
N LYS A 86 -5.45 -5.00 9.76
CA LYS A 86 -4.38 -5.70 10.47
C LYS A 86 -3.07 -4.94 10.35
N VAL A 87 -2.26 -5.04 11.38
CA VAL A 87 -0.87 -4.56 11.33
C VAL A 87 0.02 -5.71 10.86
N PHE A 88 1.00 -5.41 10.05
CA PHE A 88 2.06 -6.33 9.65
C PHE A 88 3.40 -5.69 10.00
N VAL A 89 4.29 -6.46 10.59
CA VAL A 89 5.67 -6.03 10.89
C VAL A 89 6.62 -6.97 10.17
N ARG A 90 7.53 -6.42 9.35
CA ARG A 90 8.42 -7.23 8.50
C ARG A 90 9.82 -6.65 8.40
N SER A 91 10.76 -7.52 8.01
CA SER A 91 12.09 -7.09 7.58
C SER A 91 11.98 -6.17 6.37
N ASN A 92 12.66 -5.01 6.43
CA ASN A 92 12.60 -3.95 5.43
C ASN A 92 13.93 -3.88 4.66
N VAL A 93 14.25 -4.96 3.96
CA VAL A 93 15.45 -5.03 3.12
C VAL A 93 15.18 -5.82 1.85
N CYS A 94 15.77 -5.38 0.75
CA CYS A 94 15.81 -6.09 -0.52
C CYS A 94 17.28 -6.37 -0.85
N PRO A 95 17.85 -7.55 -0.51
CA PRO A 95 19.29 -7.79 -0.55
C PRO A 95 19.94 -7.55 -1.90
N PRO A 96 19.36 -7.99 -3.06
CA PRO A 96 20.02 -7.81 -4.34
C PRO A 96 20.17 -6.35 -4.78
N CYS A 97 19.24 -5.46 -4.39
CA CYS A 97 19.29 -4.05 -4.75
C CYS A 97 19.62 -3.11 -3.57
N ASN A 98 19.88 -3.67 -2.38
CA ASN A 98 20.20 -2.95 -1.14
C ASN A 98 19.13 -1.90 -0.73
N SER A 99 17.90 -2.05 -1.20
CA SER A 99 16.80 -1.16 -0.80
C SER A 99 16.36 -1.47 0.63
N ILE A 100 16.07 -0.41 1.37
CA ILE A 100 15.39 -0.43 2.67
C ILE A 100 14.09 0.39 2.61
N GLY A 101 13.51 0.54 1.42
CA GLY A 101 12.26 1.26 1.18
C GLY A 101 11.27 0.39 0.42
N PHE A 102 10.07 0.28 0.97
CA PHE A 102 8.93 -0.39 0.33
C PHE A 102 7.69 0.47 0.47
N SER A 103 7.00 0.67 -0.64
CA SER A 103 5.72 1.36 -0.69
C SER A 103 4.59 0.33 -0.68
N LEU A 104 3.51 0.62 0.05
CA LEU A 104 2.29 -0.19 0.02
C LEU A 104 1.40 0.27 -1.14
N LYS A 105 0.99 -0.67 -1.97
CA LYS A 105 0.07 -0.46 -3.10
C LYS A 105 -1.00 -1.54 -3.07
N ASN A 106 -2.20 -1.19 -2.66
CA ASN A 106 -3.30 -2.15 -2.44
C ASN A 106 -2.86 -3.28 -1.49
N ASP A 107 -2.86 -4.51 -1.98
CA ASP A 107 -2.47 -5.74 -1.28
C ASP A 107 -1.00 -6.14 -1.51
N THR A 108 -0.19 -5.22 -2.04
CA THR A 108 1.21 -5.49 -2.37
C THR A 108 2.18 -4.49 -1.74
N LEU A 109 3.41 -4.94 -1.53
CA LEU A 109 4.57 -4.13 -1.21
C LEU A 109 5.43 -4.00 -2.46
N VAL A 110 5.77 -2.79 -2.84
CA VAL A 110 6.62 -2.49 -4.01
C VAL A 110 7.95 -1.96 -3.53
N CYS A 111 9.05 -2.60 -3.91
CA CYS A 111 10.39 -2.11 -3.59
C CYS A 111 10.65 -0.79 -4.29
N ASP A 112 11.00 0.26 -3.53
CA ASP A 112 11.18 1.61 -4.05
C ASP A 112 12.38 1.76 -5.00
N SER A 113 13.34 0.82 -4.97
CA SER A 113 14.53 0.85 -5.81
C SER A 113 14.38 0.03 -7.09
N CYS A 114 13.94 -1.23 -6.99
CA CYS A 114 13.94 -2.14 -8.13
C CYS A 114 12.54 -2.49 -8.66
N GLY A 115 11.47 -1.99 -8.02
CA GLY A 115 10.09 -2.23 -8.43
C GLY A 115 9.59 -3.66 -8.20
N THR A 116 10.37 -4.56 -7.58
CA THR A 116 9.90 -5.91 -7.26
C THR A 116 8.70 -5.85 -6.33
N VAL A 117 7.68 -6.64 -6.67
CA VAL A 117 6.39 -6.70 -5.99
C VAL A 117 6.34 -7.91 -5.07
N PHE A 118 5.85 -7.72 -3.86
CA PHE A 118 5.63 -8.74 -2.85
C PHE A 118 4.19 -8.67 -2.35
N ASP A 119 3.61 -9.80 -2.01
CA ASP A 119 2.30 -9.88 -1.38
C ASP A 119 2.35 -9.27 0.04
N ALA A 120 1.44 -8.35 0.36
CA ALA A 120 1.47 -7.62 1.62
C ALA A 120 1.09 -8.50 2.83
N VAL A 121 0.29 -9.56 2.62
CA VAL A 121 -0.14 -10.45 3.70
C VAL A 121 0.91 -11.49 4.04
N THR A 122 1.52 -12.10 3.02
CA THR A 122 2.47 -13.22 3.20
C THR A 122 3.93 -12.77 3.16
N GLY A 123 4.24 -11.63 2.53
CA GLY A 123 5.61 -11.17 2.27
C GLY A 123 6.32 -11.89 1.14
N LYS A 124 5.66 -12.83 0.46
CA LYS A 124 6.22 -13.60 -0.66
C LYS A 124 6.38 -12.75 -1.90
N GLY A 125 7.42 -13.03 -2.68
CA GLY A 125 7.62 -12.38 -3.97
C GLY A 125 6.51 -12.75 -4.97
N VAL A 126 6.05 -11.76 -5.73
CA VAL A 126 5.00 -11.90 -6.75
C VAL A 126 5.59 -11.68 -8.13
N GLU A 127 6.31 -10.56 -8.33
CA GLU A 127 6.85 -10.17 -9.62
C GLU A 127 8.15 -9.38 -9.45
N GLY A 128 9.11 -9.56 -10.38
CA GLY A 128 10.35 -8.80 -10.42
C GLY A 128 11.59 -9.62 -10.09
N GLY A 129 12.76 -8.97 -10.15
CA GLY A 129 14.05 -9.65 -10.04
C GLY A 129 14.43 -10.16 -8.64
N CYS A 130 13.76 -9.67 -7.60
CA CYS A 130 14.12 -9.99 -6.19
C CYS A 130 13.06 -10.86 -5.50
N VAL A 131 12.19 -11.55 -6.24
CA VAL A 131 11.11 -12.39 -5.70
C VAL A 131 11.58 -13.52 -4.79
N GLY A 132 12.81 -13.98 -4.97
CA GLY A 132 13.41 -15.02 -4.14
C GLY A 132 13.76 -14.57 -2.70
N TYR A 133 13.57 -13.29 -2.37
CA TYR A 133 13.88 -12.73 -1.05
C TYR A 133 12.62 -12.24 -0.35
N PRO A 134 11.82 -13.15 0.25
CA PRO A 134 10.57 -12.80 0.89
C PRO A 134 10.78 -11.81 2.04
N LYS A 135 9.76 -11.01 2.32
CA LYS A 135 9.79 -10.07 3.45
C LYS A 135 9.32 -10.81 4.69
N GLU A 136 10.25 -11.34 5.47
CA GLU A 136 9.95 -12.16 6.65
C GLU A 136 9.17 -11.39 7.71
N SER A 137 8.20 -12.07 8.31
CA SER A 137 7.36 -11.53 9.37
C SER A 137 8.11 -11.47 10.70
N ILE A 138 7.91 -10.40 11.44
CA ILE A 138 8.43 -10.22 12.79
C ILE A 138 7.28 -10.35 13.77
N PRO A 139 7.32 -11.30 14.73
CA PRO A 139 6.33 -11.40 15.81
C PRO A 139 6.27 -10.11 16.63
N TYR A 140 5.06 -9.69 16.99
CA TYR A 140 4.84 -8.49 17.78
C TYR A 140 3.61 -8.64 18.69
N THR A 141 3.51 -7.76 19.67
CA THR A 141 2.32 -7.56 20.51
C THR A 141 1.86 -6.12 20.45
N VAL A 142 0.57 -5.89 20.67
CA VAL A 142 0.00 -4.54 20.78
C VAL A 142 -0.57 -4.38 22.19
N SER A 143 0.00 -3.46 22.96
CA SER A 143 -0.48 -3.09 24.30
C SER A 143 -0.14 -1.63 24.59
N ASP A 144 -0.96 -0.97 25.38
CA ASP A 144 -0.75 0.41 25.85
C ASP A 144 -0.41 1.39 24.70
N GLY A 145 -1.05 1.22 23.54
CA GLY A 145 -0.84 2.06 22.37
C GLY A 145 0.51 1.87 21.68
N LYS A 146 1.22 0.78 21.98
CA LYS A 146 2.52 0.44 21.38
C LYS A 146 2.47 -0.89 20.66
N ILE A 147 3.22 -0.99 19.57
CA ILE A 147 3.60 -2.22 18.90
C ILE A 147 4.99 -2.57 19.40
N THR A 148 5.12 -3.72 20.07
CA THR A 148 6.37 -4.17 20.69
C THR A 148 6.81 -5.50 20.09
N MET A 149 8.09 -5.60 19.74
CA MET A 149 8.76 -6.79 19.19
C MET A 149 10.04 -7.08 19.95
N LYS A 150 10.52 -8.31 19.89
CA LYS A 150 11.79 -8.67 20.51
C LYS A 150 12.94 -8.46 19.54
N LEU A 151 14.09 -8.02 20.04
CA LEU A 151 15.27 -7.76 19.23
C LEU A 151 15.74 -9.00 18.46
N HIS A 152 15.72 -10.18 19.11
CA HIS A 152 16.13 -11.42 18.47
C HIS A 152 15.21 -11.84 17.31
N ASP A 153 13.89 -11.53 17.40
CA ASP A 153 12.94 -11.81 16.32
C ASP A 153 13.21 -10.91 15.11
N VAL A 154 13.60 -9.66 15.33
CA VAL A 154 14.01 -8.73 14.27
C VAL A 154 15.26 -9.25 13.56
N VAL A 155 16.27 -9.69 14.33
CA VAL A 155 17.50 -10.28 13.77
C VAL A 155 17.20 -11.56 13.00
N ALA A 156 16.34 -12.44 13.53
CA ALA A 156 15.97 -13.69 12.87
C ALA A 156 15.24 -13.46 11.55
N ALA A 157 14.27 -12.55 11.52
CA ALA A 157 13.52 -12.19 10.31
C ALA A 157 14.44 -11.55 9.26
N HIS A 158 15.39 -10.69 9.69
CA HIS A 158 16.37 -10.11 8.78
C HIS A 158 17.23 -11.19 8.13
N LYS A 159 17.81 -12.11 8.93
CA LYS A 159 18.63 -13.22 8.42
C LYS A 159 17.88 -14.09 7.41
N LYS A 160 16.64 -14.49 7.72
CA LYS A 160 15.80 -15.26 6.78
C LYS A 160 15.46 -14.48 5.50
N THR A 161 15.34 -13.16 5.57
CA THR A 161 15.10 -12.33 4.38
C THR A 161 16.35 -12.27 3.49
N ILE A 162 17.56 -12.20 4.05
CA ILE A 162 18.79 -12.08 3.26
C ILE A 162 19.34 -13.44 2.80
N GLU A 163 19.04 -14.50 3.54
CA GLU A 163 19.42 -15.90 3.24
C GLU A 163 18.16 -16.78 3.35
N PRO A 164 17.25 -16.70 2.36
CA PRO A 164 16.07 -17.55 2.34
C PRO A 164 16.43 -19.01 2.06
N ASP A 165 15.69 -19.95 2.68
CA ASP A 165 15.83 -21.41 2.51
C ASP A 165 15.56 -21.87 1.06
#